data_884efaf5a1d0f9ba0fa5bd781a4ebb2b
#
_entry.id   884efaf5a1d0f9ba0fa5bd781a4ebb2b
#
_cell.length_a   1.000
_cell.length_b   1.000
_cell.length_c   1.000
_cell.angle_alpha   90.00
_cell.angle_beta   90.00
_cell.angle_gamma   90.00
#
_symmetry.space_group_name_H-M   'P 1'
#
loop_
_entity.id
_entity.type
_entity.pdbx_description
1 polymer ?
#
loop_
_entity_poly.entity_id
_entity_poly.type
_entity_poly.pdbx_seq_one_letter_code
_entity_poly.pdbx_strand_id
1 'polypeptide(L)'
;MNRIVVRALAVVVVLALAAGVGVLFYQYRQNAETEQARTDAVDAASAQAVAMLAYDFGGVDQQLASAADGLTGDFKDEYTTLVTGVIAPGAKEKSLTVQVTVQGAAVVDAAPDSATVLLFLNQITTSSDAPEAASSGSRVRMSLEKIDGRWLTSSLQPI
;
A
#
# COMPACT_ATOMS: atom_id res chain seq x y z
N MET A 1 -6.64 28.50 -55.67
CA MET A 1 -6.00 27.86 -54.49
C MET A 1 -5.34 26.59 -55.01
N ASN A 2 -4.02 26.47 -54.91
CA ASN A 2 -3.26 25.38 -55.55
C ASN A 2 -3.64 24.02 -54.91
N ARG A 3 -3.98 23.03 -55.75
CA ARG A 3 -4.33 21.66 -55.30
C ARG A 3 -3.26 21.04 -54.39
N ILE A 4 -2.02 21.48 -54.50
CA ILE A 4 -0.89 21.06 -53.67
C ILE A 4 -1.04 21.62 -52.24
N VAL A 5 -1.43 22.91 -52.10
CA VAL A 5 -1.64 23.56 -50.81
C VAL A 5 -2.81 22.91 -50.02
N VAL A 6 -3.90 22.60 -50.73
CA VAL A 6 -5.05 21.90 -50.13
C VAL A 6 -4.68 20.50 -49.66
N ARG A 7 -3.89 19.76 -50.43
CA ARG A 7 -3.40 18.43 -50.05
C ARG A 7 -2.45 18.50 -48.86
N ALA A 8 -1.52 19.47 -48.84
CA ALA A 8 -0.63 19.67 -47.72
C ALA A 8 -1.39 20.03 -46.44
N LEU A 9 -2.39 20.92 -46.53
CA LEU A 9 -3.25 21.27 -45.38
C LEU A 9 -4.04 20.06 -44.88
N ALA A 10 -4.58 19.24 -45.78
CA ALA A 10 -5.30 18.02 -45.39
C ALA A 10 -4.40 17.02 -44.62
N VAL A 11 -3.17 16.86 -45.09
CA VAL A 11 -2.18 15.99 -44.41
C VAL A 11 -1.86 16.51 -42.98
N VAL A 12 -1.65 17.82 -42.85
CA VAL A 12 -1.39 18.43 -41.50
C VAL A 12 -2.56 18.23 -40.58
N VAL A 13 -3.78 18.42 -41.08
CA VAL A 13 -4.99 18.20 -40.26
C VAL A 13 -5.11 16.73 -39.80
N VAL A 14 -4.86 15.78 -40.73
CA VAL A 14 -4.91 14.34 -40.38
C VAL A 14 -3.84 14.00 -39.33
N LEU A 15 -2.63 14.52 -39.47
CA LEU A 15 -1.56 14.30 -38.49
C LEU A 15 -1.89 14.91 -37.13
N ALA A 16 -2.48 16.11 -37.09
CA ALA A 16 -2.92 16.76 -35.88
C ALA A 16 -4.03 15.95 -35.17
N LEU A 17 -4.99 15.45 -35.95
CA LEU A 17 -6.05 14.57 -35.40
C LEU A 17 -5.49 13.25 -34.88
N ALA A 18 -4.57 12.62 -35.58
CA ALA A 18 -3.92 11.38 -35.14
C ALA A 18 -3.11 11.60 -33.85
N ALA A 19 -2.38 12.71 -33.74
CA ALA A 19 -1.67 13.08 -32.53
C ALA A 19 -2.65 13.33 -31.35
N GLY A 20 -3.76 14.03 -31.59
CA GLY A 20 -4.81 14.27 -30.58
C GLY A 20 -5.44 12.96 -30.07
N VAL A 21 -5.77 12.04 -30.98
CA VAL A 21 -6.28 10.70 -30.59
C VAL A 21 -5.23 9.92 -29.81
N GLY A 22 -3.96 9.98 -30.17
CA GLY A 22 -2.87 9.34 -29.46
C GLY A 22 -2.73 9.84 -28.01
N VAL A 23 -2.79 11.15 -27.81
CA VAL A 23 -2.74 11.78 -26.47
C VAL A 23 -3.96 11.37 -25.62
N LEU A 24 -5.17 11.41 -26.18
CA LEU A 24 -6.38 11.01 -25.47
C LEU A 24 -6.35 9.53 -25.09
N PHE A 25 -5.87 8.66 -25.96
CA PHE A 25 -5.71 7.23 -25.70
C PHE A 25 -4.68 6.97 -24.59
N TYR A 26 -3.57 7.71 -24.59
CA TYR A 26 -2.56 7.62 -23.55
C TYR A 26 -3.12 8.07 -22.18
N GLN A 27 -3.83 9.20 -22.13
CA GLN A 27 -4.48 9.68 -20.91
C GLN A 27 -5.55 8.71 -20.40
N TYR A 28 -6.34 8.13 -21.29
CA TYR A 28 -7.34 7.13 -20.93
C TYR A 28 -6.72 5.89 -20.28
N ARG A 29 -5.62 5.39 -20.85
CA ARG A 29 -4.87 4.27 -20.25
C ARG A 29 -4.30 4.60 -18.89
N GLN A 30 -3.63 5.74 -18.74
CA GLN A 30 -3.10 6.18 -17.44
C GLN A 30 -4.19 6.30 -16.38
N ASN A 31 -5.33 6.85 -16.72
CA ASN A 31 -6.44 6.96 -15.77
C ASN A 31 -6.97 5.58 -15.35
N ALA A 32 -7.11 4.65 -16.29
CA ALA A 32 -7.54 3.28 -15.99
C ALA A 32 -6.53 2.53 -15.10
N GLU A 33 -5.24 2.69 -15.36
CA GLU A 33 -4.16 2.11 -14.54
C GLU A 33 -4.13 2.71 -13.13
N THR A 34 -4.36 4.02 -13.00
CA THR A 34 -4.46 4.69 -11.69
C THR A 34 -5.68 4.24 -10.90
N GLU A 35 -6.85 4.07 -11.52
CA GLU A 35 -8.05 3.56 -10.84
C GLU A 35 -7.87 2.11 -10.38
N GLN A 36 -7.22 1.28 -11.18
CA GLN A 36 -6.85 -0.07 -10.76
C GLN A 36 -5.84 -0.03 -9.59
N ALA A 37 -4.82 0.83 -9.68
CA ALA A 37 -3.84 1.03 -8.62
C ALA A 37 -4.48 1.45 -7.28
N ARG A 38 -5.52 2.29 -7.31
CA ARG A 38 -6.28 2.70 -6.11
C ARG A 38 -6.89 1.51 -5.38
N THR A 39 -7.53 0.62 -6.11
CA THR A 39 -8.17 -0.57 -5.55
C THR A 39 -7.13 -1.55 -5.02
N ASP A 40 -6.15 -1.90 -5.87
CA ASP A 40 -5.10 -2.86 -5.52
C ASP A 40 -4.27 -2.40 -4.31
N ALA A 41 -3.97 -1.09 -4.23
CA ALA A 41 -3.19 -0.53 -3.12
C ALA A 41 -3.96 -0.55 -1.79
N VAL A 42 -5.29 -0.33 -1.79
CA VAL A 42 -6.12 -0.45 -0.59
C VAL A 42 -6.12 -1.88 -0.07
N ASP A 43 -6.29 -2.85 -0.97
CA ASP A 43 -6.29 -4.27 -0.60
C ASP A 43 -4.91 -4.70 -0.07
N ALA A 44 -3.84 -4.30 -0.76
CA ALA A 44 -2.47 -4.58 -0.33
C ALA A 44 -2.14 -3.93 1.02
N ALA A 45 -2.47 -2.63 1.20
CA ALA A 45 -2.24 -1.92 2.45
C ALA A 45 -3.00 -2.56 3.61
N SER A 46 -4.26 -2.94 3.39
CA SER A 46 -5.10 -3.56 4.42
C SER A 46 -4.55 -4.91 4.85
N ALA A 47 -4.19 -5.77 3.89
CA ALA A 47 -3.60 -7.07 4.17
C ALA A 47 -2.24 -6.94 4.87
N GLN A 48 -1.39 -6.03 4.39
CA GLN A 48 -0.06 -5.82 4.94
C GLN A 48 -0.09 -5.21 6.34
N ALA A 49 -1.01 -4.28 6.62
CA ALA A 49 -1.18 -3.73 7.97
C ALA A 49 -1.55 -4.81 8.99
N VAL A 50 -2.44 -5.72 8.63
CA VAL A 50 -2.78 -6.86 9.49
C VAL A 50 -1.56 -7.76 9.66
N ALA A 51 -0.85 -8.12 8.59
CA ALA A 51 0.33 -8.99 8.66
C ALA A 51 1.45 -8.41 9.55
N MET A 52 1.66 -7.08 9.51
CA MET A 52 2.71 -6.41 10.27
C MET A 52 2.39 -6.22 11.76
N LEU A 53 1.11 -6.12 12.11
CA LEU A 53 0.68 -5.67 13.42
C LEU A 53 -0.03 -6.77 14.24
N ALA A 54 -0.57 -7.80 13.58
CA ALA A 54 -1.21 -8.91 14.25
C ALA A 54 -0.22 -10.06 14.50
N TYR A 55 -0.17 -10.56 15.73
CA TYR A 55 0.67 -11.69 16.08
C TYR A 55 0.17 -12.42 17.34
N ASP A 56 0.56 -13.66 17.46
CA ASP A 56 0.45 -14.47 18.66
C ASP A 56 1.86 -14.74 19.21
N PHE A 57 2.03 -14.63 20.53
CA PHE A 57 3.35 -14.81 21.19
C PHE A 57 4.03 -16.13 20.85
N GLY A 58 3.26 -17.21 20.61
CA GLY A 58 3.80 -18.53 20.26
C GLY A 58 4.34 -18.62 18.83
N GLY A 59 3.88 -17.74 17.93
CA GLY A 59 4.26 -17.70 16.52
C GLY A 59 4.91 -16.39 16.06
N VAL A 60 5.15 -15.45 16.97
CA VAL A 60 5.54 -14.05 16.64
C VAL A 60 6.75 -13.94 15.72
N ASP A 61 7.79 -14.74 15.94
CA ASP A 61 9.01 -14.68 15.11
C ASP A 61 8.70 -14.98 13.63
N GLN A 62 7.97 -16.06 13.38
CA GLN A 62 7.67 -16.48 12.03
C GLN A 62 6.61 -15.59 11.36
N GLN A 63 5.59 -15.19 12.12
CA GLN A 63 4.52 -14.33 11.61
C GLN A 63 5.06 -12.98 11.15
N LEU A 64 5.82 -12.30 12.02
CA LEU A 64 6.36 -10.97 11.70
C LEU A 64 7.54 -11.03 10.72
N ALA A 65 8.34 -12.11 10.72
CA ALA A 65 9.35 -12.33 9.68
C ALA A 65 8.71 -12.48 8.29
N SER A 66 7.59 -13.22 8.20
CA SER A 66 6.85 -13.37 6.94
C SER A 66 6.22 -12.03 6.50
N ALA A 67 5.78 -11.18 7.43
CA ALA A 67 5.27 -9.86 7.12
C ALA A 67 6.32 -8.95 6.47
N ALA A 68 7.60 -9.12 6.80
CA ALA A 68 8.69 -8.36 6.19
C ALA A 68 8.86 -8.59 4.68
N ASP A 69 8.30 -9.68 4.13
CA ASP A 69 8.32 -9.95 2.67
C ASP A 69 7.39 -9.01 1.88
N GLY A 70 6.47 -8.34 2.56
CA GLY A 70 5.61 -7.31 1.99
C GLY A 70 6.16 -5.89 2.14
N LEU A 71 7.41 -5.72 2.60
CA LEU A 71 8.05 -4.44 2.84
C LEU A 71 9.19 -4.20 1.86
N THR A 72 9.56 -2.94 1.67
CA THR A 72 10.66 -2.53 0.78
C THR A 72 11.50 -1.41 1.39
N GLY A 73 12.69 -1.20 0.80
CA GLY A 73 13.61 -0.12 1.19
C GLY A 73 14.08 -0.21 2.64
N ASP A 74 14.49 0.93 3.16
CA ASP A 74 14.98 1.06 4.54
C ASP A 74 13.93 0.66 5.57
N PHE A 75 12.65 0.82 5.25
CA PHE A 75 11.55 0.46 6.13
C PHE A 75 11.51 -1.05 6.45
N LYS A 76 11.88 -1.90 5.51
CA LYS A 76 12.02 -3.35 5.74
C LYS A 76 13.07 -3.66 6.81
N ASP A 77 14.20 -2.99 6.74
CA ASP A 77 15.32 -3.19 7.67
C ASP A 77 14.98 -2.64 9.06
N GLU A 78 14.36 -1.45 9.12
CA GLU A 78 13.87 -0.85 10.36
C GLU A 78 12.83 -1.74 11.05
N TYR A 79 11.85 -2.23 10.30
CA TYR A 79 10.82 -3.14 10.80
C TYR A 79 11.43 -4.44 11.33
N THR A 80 12.33 -5.06 10.57
CA THR A 80 12.99 -6.31 10.97
C THR A 80 13.81 -6.13 12.25
N THR A 81 14.53 -5.01 12.37
CA THR A 81 15.29 -4.66 13.57
C THR A 81 14.36 -4.47 14.78
N LEU A 82 13.25 -3.75 14.60
CA LEU A 82 12.26 -3.52 15.65
C LEU A 82 11.59 -4.83 16.12
N VAL A 83 11.23 -5.68 15.16
CA VAL A 83 10.60 -6.99 15.45
C VAL A 83 11.55 -7.86 16.27
N THR A 84 12.78 -8.03 15.82
CA THR A 84 13.75 -8.94 16.46
C THR A 84 14.28 -8.40 17.80
N GLY A 85 14.47 -7.08 17.89
CA GLY A 85 15.06 -6.44 19.08
C GLY A 85 14.05 -6.10 20.17
N VAL A 86 12.79 -5.87 19.84
CA VAL A 86 11.80 -5.34 20.79
C VAL A 86 10.50 -6.13 20.79
N ILE A 87 9.83 -6.26 19.63
CA ILE A 87 8.46 -6.80 19.59
C ILE A 87 8.44 -8.28 19.96
N ALA A 88 9.23 -9.12 19.30
CA ALA A 88 9.21 -10.56 19.53
C ALA A 88 9.67 -10.95 20.95
N PRO A 89 10.75 -10.38 21.52
CA PRO A 89 11.09 -10.62 22.92
C PRO A 89 9.99 -10.18 23.89
N GLY A 90 9.46 -8.96 23.73
CA GLY A 90 8.41 -8.45 24.60
C GLY A 90 7.09 -9.22 24.51
N ALA A 91 6.73 -9.69 23.31
CA ALA A 91 5.56 -10.53 23.10
C ALA A 91 5.67 -11.86 23.82
N LYS A 92 6.83 -12.51 23.77
CA LYS A 92 7.09 -13.77 24.47
C LYS A 92 7.11 -13.60 25.98
N GLU A 93 7.78 -12.55 26.48
CA GLU A 93 7.89 -12.28 27.92
C GLU A 93 6.52 -12.08 28.57
N LYS A 94 5.61 -11.34 27.90
CA LYS A 94 4.29 -11.00 28.45
C LYS A 94 3.16 -11.85 27.89
N SER A 95 3.46 -12.87 27.09
CA SER A 95 2.49 -13.70 26.35
C SER A 95 1.47 -12.84 25.59
N LEU A 96 1.96 -11.84 24.85
CA LEU A 96 1.12 -10.89 24.11
C LEU A 96 0.55 -11.54 22.86
N THR A 97 -0.77 -11.42 22.69
CA THR A 97 -1.45 -11.68 21.43
C THR A 97 -2.15 -10.40 20.98
N VAL A 98 -1.88 -9.99 19.75
CA VAL A 98 -2.46 -8.79 19.14
C VAL A 98 -3.27 -9.22 17.91
N GLN A 99 -4.56 -8.92 17.93
CA GLN A 99 -5.45 -9.06 16.79
C GLN A 99 -5.71 -7.69 16.19
N VAL A 100 -5.66 -7.59 14.88
CA VAL A 100 -5.86 -6.34 14.13
C VAL A 100 -6.97 -6.51 13.12
N THR A 101 -7.87 -5.54 13.09
CA THR A 101 -8.95 -5.47 12.10
C THR A 101 -8.93 -4.11 11.43
N VAL A 102 -8.96 -4.07 10.11
CA VAL A 102 -9.14 -2.84 9.34
C VAL A 102 -10.61 -2.47 9.35
N GLN A 103 -10.93 -1.34 9.97
CA GLN A 103 -12.31 -0.81 10.07
C GLN A 103 -12.67 0.04 8.84
N GLY A 104 -11.66 0.60 8.18
CA GLY A 104 -11.83 1.40 6.97
C GLY A 104 -10.50 1.75 6.36
N ALA A 105 -10.53 2.00 5.05
CA ALA A 105 -9.37 2.40 4.27
C ALA A 105 -9.77 3.49 3.27
N ALA A 106 -8.86 4.43 3.03
CA ALA A 106 -9.05 5.47 2.03
C ALA A 106 -7.73 5.78 1.31
N VAL A 107 -7.79 5.90 -0.01
CA VAL A 107 -6.65 6.36 -0.81
C VAL A 107 -6.49 7.87 -0.62
N VAL A 108 -5.31 8.29 -0.20
CA VAL A 108 -4.91 9.70 -0.11
C VAL A 108 -4.37 10.16 -1.46
N ASP A 109 -3.51 9.34 -2.05
CA ASP A 109 -2.90 9.57 -3.36
C ASP A 109 -2.61 8.23 -4.05
N ALA A 110 -2.66 8.20 -5.39
CA ALA A 110 -2.28 7.03 -6.16
C ALA A 110 -1.79 7.39 -7.55
N ALA A 111 -0.76 6.67 -7.96
CA ALA A 111 -0.23 6.58 -9.32
C ALA A 111 -0.16 5.10 -9.72
N PRO A 112 0.15 4.74 -10.96
CA PRO A 112 0.20 3.34 -11.40
C PRO A 112 1.14 2.43 -10.61
N ASP A 113 2.20 3.01 -10.02
CA ASP A 113 3.28 2.30 -9.33
C ASP A 113 3.53 2.78 -7.87
N SER A 114 2.75 3.73 -7.39
CA SER A 114 2.86 4.24 -6.02
C SER A 114 1.51 4.64 -5.45
N ALA A 115 1.32 4.48 -4.14
CA ALA A 115 0.10 4.90 -3.46
C ALA A 115 0.33 5.27 -2.01
N THR A 116 -0.51 6.15 -1.50
CA THR A 116 -0.63 6.45 -0.07
C THR A 116 -2.04 6.13 0.39
N VAL A 117 -2.15 5.26 1.39
CA VAL A 117 -3.42 4.79 1.94
C VAL A 117 -3.51 5.15 3.42
N LEU A 118 -4.66 5.66 3.82
CA LEU A 118 -5.02 5.89 5.22
C LEU A 118 -5.85 4.70 5.69
N LEU A 119 -5.44 4.08 6.79
CA LEU A 119 -6.15 2.96 7.42
C LEU A 119 -6.64 3.34 8.81
N PHE A 120 -7.85 2.90 9.13
CA PHE A 120 -8.43 2.92 10.46
C PHE A 120 -8.42 1.50 10.99
N LEU A 121 -7.67 1.29 12.08
CA LEU A 121 -7.44 -0.03 12.65
C LEU A 121 -8.10 -0.14 14.03
N ASN A 122 -8.64 -1.30 14.33
CA ASN A 122 -8.94 -1.70 15.69
C ASN A 122 -8.00 -2.82 16.10
N GLN A 123 -7.36 -2.65 17.27
CA GLN A 123 -6.41 -3.61 17.83
C GLN A 123 -6.99 -4.15 19.13
N ILE A 124 -6.98 -5.46 19.29
CA ILE A 124 -7.35 -6.15 20.52
C ILE A 124 -6.10 -6.84 21.03
N THR A 125 -5.65 -6.44 22.21
CA THR A 125 -4.45 -6.99 22.85
C THR A 125 -4.84 -7.75 24.10
N THR A 126 -4.31 -8.97 24.25
CA THR A 126 -4.36 -9.79 25.45
C THR A 126 -2.96 -10.14 25.93
N SER A 127 -2.78 -10.30 27.24
CA SER A 127 -1.49 -10.69 27.84
C SER A 127 -1.69 -11.57 29.06
N SER A 128 -0.61 -12.21 29.54
CA SER A 128 -0.63 -12.95 30.79
C SER A 128 -0.99 -12.07 31.98
N ASP A 129 -0.55 -10.82 31.98
CA ASP A 129 -0.72 -9.87 33.09
C ASP A 129 -2.09 -9.18 33.07
N ALA A 130 -2.73 -9.12 31.90
CA ALA A 130 -4.05 -8.55 31.69
C ALA A 130 -4.86 -9.45 30.73
N PRO A 131 -5.51 -10.52 31.28
CA PRO A 131 -6.29 -11.46 30.49
C PRO A 131 -7.57 -10.83 29.90
N GLU A 132 -8.02 -9.70 30.45
CA GLU A 132 -9.10 -8.92 29.85
C GLU A 132 -8.58 -8.22 28.59
N ALA A 133 -9.30 -8.42 27.49
CA ALA A 133 -8.93 -7.85 26.19
C ALA A 133 -8.98 -6.32 26.21
N ALA A 134 -7.85 -5.69 25.95
CA ALA A 134 -7.79 -4.24 25.74
C ALA A 134 -8.00 -3.92 24.25
N SER A 135 -9.03 -3.12 23.95
CA SER A 135 -9.29 -2.65 22.61
C SER A 135 -8.80 -1.21 22.42
N SER A 136 -8.08 -0.96 21.33
CA SER A 136 -7.62 0.39 20.96
C SER A 136 -7.80 0.64 19.46
N GLY A 137 -8.31 1.83 19.14
CA GLY A 137 -8.37 2.31 17.77
C GLY A 137 -7.12 3.09 17.39
N SER A 138 -6.59 2.86 16.20
CA SER A 138 -5.46 3.63 15.65
C SER A 138 -5.71 4.03 14.21
N ARG A 139 -4.99 5.05 13.79
CA ARG A 139 -4.98 5.53 12.41
C ARG A 139 -3.55 5.51 11.92
N VAL A 140 -3.34 4.95 10.74
CA VAL A 140 -2.01 4.87 10.14
C VAL A 140 -2.06 5.32 8.69
N ARG A 141 -1.02 6.00 8.27
CA ARG A 141 -0.74 6.30 6.87
C ARG A 141 0.31 5.32 6.38
N MET A 142 0.00 4.62 5.30
CA MET A 142 0.92 3.70 4.64
C MET A 142 1.26 4.21 3.26
N SER A 143 2.55 4.22 2.93
CA SER A 143 3.03 4.43 1.57
C SER A 143 3.43 3.09 0.96
N LEU A 144 3.02 2.88 -0.28
CA LEU A 144 3.26 1.65 -1.03
C LEU A 144 3.90 1.97 -2.37
N GLU A 145 4.74 1.06 -2.82
CA GLU A 145 5.40 1.08 -4.13
C GLU A 145 5.15 -0.26 -4.84
N LYS A 146 4.92 -0.20 -6.14
CA LYS A 146 4.72 -1.38 -6.97
C LYS A 146 6.04 -1.81 -7.59
N ILE A 147 6.64 -2.88 -7.08
CA ILE A 147 7.93 -3.42 -7.51
C ILE A 147 7.68 -4.82 -8.08
N ASP A 148 8.10 -5.05 -9.33
CA ASP A 148 7.90 -6.32 -10.04
C ASP A 148 6.43 -6.81 -10.02
N GLY A 149 5.49 -5.87 -10.15
CA GLY A 149 4.05 -6.13 -10.16
C GLY A 149 3.42 -6.36 -8.78
N ARG A 150 4.18 -6.30 -7.68
CA ARG A 150 3.71 -6.48 -6.30
C ARG A 150 3.69 -5.14 -5.58
N TRP A 151 2.62 -4.87 -4.85
CA TRP A 151 2.57 -3.74 -3.93
C TRP A 151 3.34 -4.07 -2.65
N LEU A 152 4.37 -3.27 -2.35
CA LEU A 152 5.19 -3.39 -1.16
C LEU A 152 5.09 -2.11 -0.33
N THR A 153 5.09 -2.23 0.99
CA THR A 153 5.03 -1.08 1.89
C THR A 153 6.42 -0.47 2.08
N SER A 154 6.55 0.82 1.78
CA SER A 154 7.78 1.61 1.98
C SER A 154 7.75 2.48 3.24
N SER A 155 6.59 2.70 3.85
CA SER A 155 6.48 3.33 5.16
C SER A 155 5.14 3.08 5.85
N LEU A 156 5.13 3.15 7.18
CA LEU A 156 3.93 3.15 8.02
C LEU A 156 4.11 4.20 9.11
N GLN A 157 3.19 5.15 9.18
CA GLN A 157 3.23 6.26 10.14
C GLN A 157 1.91 6.37 10.89
N PRO A 158 1.89 6.29 12.24
CA PRO A 158 0.73 6.64 13.04
C PRO A 158 0.38 8.14 12.89
N ILE A 159 -0.92 8.46 12.93
CA ILE A 159 -1.42 9.84 12.83
C ILE A 159 -2.51 10.12 13.84
#